data_ad8f523f9093166b9785aba9e69a67b1
#
_entry.id   ad8f523f9093166b9785aba9e69a67b1
#
_cell.length_a   1.000
_cell.length_b   1.000
_cell.length_c   1.000
_cell.angle_alpha   90.00
_cell.angle_beta   90.00
_cell.angle_gamma   90.00
#
_symmetry.space_group_name_H-M   'P 1'
#
loop_
_entity.id
_entity.type
_entity.pdbx_description
1 polymer ?
#
loop_
_entity_poly.entity_id
_entity_poly.type
_entity_poly.pdbx_seq_one_letter_code
_entity_poly.pdbx_strand_id
1 'polypeptide(L)'
;MFEAWNISELIILAVVVLGGLVLALDDWRGMLLAWALMGMGGGVLLQQTTEVPRELVGIQILDSALLTLLFYLAGRRAQTNIPRTLNARPVIHWRFRILAALFLYTIARMMAIRFPLPIASPPLLIVTYTLIGIGLLIATLSRSPLKAGLGVLTMLNGYQISYLSVQDSLLAIGLMAGMNLLVAFLIVALTLVRQEVSA
;
A
#
# COMPACT_ATOMS: atom_id res chain seq x y z
N MET A 1 7.64 33.15 7.23
CA MET A 1 6.45 32.80 6.44
C MET A 1 6.41 31.28 6.30
N PHE A 2 6.22 30.58 7.44
CA PHE A 2 5.88 29.16 7.48
C PHE A 2 4.39 29.14 7.80
N GLU A 3 3.55 29.21 6.78
CA GLU A 3 2.14 28.85 6.95
C GLU A 3 2.11 27.42 7.50
N ALA A 4 1.35 27.24 8.56
CA ALA A 4 1.18 25.94 9.18
C ALA A 4 0.76 24.94 8.08
N TRP A 5 1.62 24.00 7.79
CA TRP A 5 1.30 22.88 6.90
C TRP A 5 0.01 22.26 7.40
N ASN A 6 -1.02 22.26 6.58
CA ASN A 6 -2.27 21.61 6.93
C ASN A 6 -1.95 20.18 7.32
N ILE A 7 -2.46 19.70 8.44
CA ILE A 7 -2.23 18.34 8.95
C ILE A 7 -2.46 17.30 7.85
N SER A 8 -3.40 17.55 6.95
CA SER A 8 -3.66 16.70 5.78
C SER A 8 -2.47 16.61 4.81
N GLU A 9 -1.74 17.70 4.58
CA GLU A 9 -0.55 17.68 3.69
C GLU A 9 0.59 16.87 4.30
N LEU A 10 0.79 16.94 5.62
CA LEU A 10 1.76 16.12 6.32
C LEU A 10 1.43 14.64 6.23
N ILE A 11 0.15 14.28 6.36
CA ILE A 11 -0.30 12.88 6.24
C ILE A 11 -0.12 12.40 4.80
N ILE A 12 -0.46 13.21 3.78
CA ILE A 12 -0.22 12.87 2.38
C ILE A 12 1.26 12.58 2.14
N LEU A 13 2.13 13.48 2.60
CA LEU A 13 3.58 13.32 2.47
C LEU A 13 4.04 12.02 3.16
N ALA A 14 3.56 11.76 4.37
CA ALA A 14 3.89 10.56 5.13
C ALA A 14 3.46 9.29 4.37
N VAL A 15 2.24 9.22 3.86
CA VAL A 15 1.72 8.07 3.10
C VAL A 15 2.53 7.85 1.82
N VAL A 16 2.84 8.93 1.10
CA VAL A 16 3.65 8.86 -0.13
C VAL A 16 5.08 8.41 0.16
N VAL A 17 5.71 8.94 1.22
CA VAL A 17 7.06 8.54 1.64
C VAL A 17 7.06 7.08 2.09
N LEU A 18 6.07 6.64 2.85
CA LEU A 18 5.95 5.23 3.27
C LEU A 18 5.75 4.30 2.07
N GLY A 19 4.92 4.68 1.10
CA GLY A 19 4.79 3.95 -0.17
C GLY A 19 6.11 3.86 -0.94
N GLY A 20 6.85 4.96 -1.02
CA GLY A 20 8.20 4.98 -1.59
C GLY A 20 9.19 4.10 -0.82
N LEU A 21 9.09 4.04 0.52
CA LEU A 21 9.90 3.15 1.35
C LEU A 21 9.57 1.68 1.09
N VAL A 22 8.29 1.31 0.93
CA VAL A 22 7.90 -0.07 0.54
C VAL A 22 8.56 -0.46 -0.78
N LEU A 23 8.64 0.46 -1.74
CA LEU A 23 9.33 0.24 -3.01
C LEU A 23 10.86 0.12 -2.83
N ALA A 24 11.46 0.99 -2.01
CA ALA A 24 12.91 1.12 -1.87
C ALA A 24 13.53 0.03 -0.99
N LEU A 25 12.82 -0.38 0.07
CA LEU A 25 13.33 -1.37 1.03
C LEU A 25 13.42 -2.76 0.41
N ASP A 26 14.53 -3.43 0.70
CA ASP A 26 14.76 -4.83 0.32
C ASP A 26 14.57 -5.78 1.52
N ASP A 27 14.65 -5.25 2.74
CA ASP A 27 14.30 -6.02 3.95
C ASP A 27 12.78 -6.17 4.07
N TRP A 28 12.33 -7.43 4.09
CA TRP A 28 10.91 -7.76 4.11
C TRP A 28 10.19 -7.26 5.39
N ARG A 29 10.91 -7.18 6.53
CA ARG A 29 10.33 -6.69 7.81
C ARG A 29 10.10 -5.19 7.78
N GLY A 30 11.11 -4.43 7.34
CA GLY A 30 10.98 -2.99 7.16
C GLY A 30 9.91 -2.62 6.13
N MET A 31 9.84 -3.40 5.05
CA MET A 31 8.82 -3.23 4.01
C MET A 31 7.40 -3.46 4.55
N LEU A 32 7.17 -4.52 5.35
CA LEU A 32 5.88 -4.79 5.98
C LEU A 32 5.48 -3.70 6.98
N LEU A 33 6.43 -3.23 7.77
CA LEU A 33 6.20 -2.15 8.73
C LEU A 33 5.84 -0.85 8.02
N ALA A 34 6.56 -0.48 6.97
CA ALA A 34 6.25 0.69 6.15
C ALA A 34 4.86 0.57 5.50
N TRP A 35 4.50 -0.64 5.02
CA TRP A 35 3.21 -0.90 4.43
C TRP A 35 2.06 -0.79 5.44
N ALA A 36 2.23 -1.33 6.65
CA ALA A 36 1.25 -1.21 7.73
C ALA A 36 1.01 0.26 8.12
N LEU A 37 2.08 1.02 8.31
CA LEU A 37 1.99 2.45 8.65
C LEU A 37 1.34 3.25 7.52
N MET A 38 1.62 2.90 6.26
CA MET A 38 0.98 3.51 5.09
C MET A 38 -0.53 3.27 5.09
N GLY A 39 -0.98 2.04 5.36
CA GLY A 39 -2.41 1.70 5.45
C GLY A 39 -3.13 2.46 6.57
N MET A 40 -2.51 2.55 7.75
CA MET A 40 -3.04 3.34 8.86
C MET A 40 -3.10 4.84 8.51
N GLY A 41 -2.05 5.38 7.88
CA GLY A 41 -2.01 6.76 7.42
C GLY A 41 -3.11 7.09 6.41
N GLY A 42 -3.38 6.16 5.48
CA GLY A 42 -4.50 6.27 4.54
C GLY A 42 -5.87 6.36 5.23
N GLY A 43 -6.09 5.54 6.26
CA GLY A 43 -7.31 5.58 7.07
C GLY A 43 -7.48 6.91 7.82
N VAL A 44 -6.40 7.42 8.42
CA VAL A 44 -6.43 8.73 9.11
C VAL A 44 -6.69 9.87 8.13
N LEU A 45 -6.08 9.82 6.94
CA LEU A 45 -6.32 10.82 5.89
C LEU A 45 -7.80 10.82 5.46
N LEU A 46 -8.38 9.64 5.27
CA LEU A 46 -9.78 9.48 4.92
C LEU A 46 -10.70 10.15 5.96
N GLN A 47 -10.42 9.94 7.25
CA GLN A 47 -11.19 10.54 8.35
C GLN A 47 -11.10 12.07 8.38
N GLN A 48 -9.97 12.65 7.96
CA GLN A 48 -9.79 14.10 7.98
C GLN A 48 -10.37 14.82 6.76
N THR A 49 -10.49 14.12 5.65
CA THR A 49 -10.88 14.73 4.36
C THR A 49 -12.31 14.44 3.96
N THR A 50 -12.95 13.47 4.61
CA THR A 50 -14.33 13.05 4.34
C THR A 50 -15.07 12.83 5.64
N GLU A 51 -16.40 12.99 5.64
CA GLU A 51 -17.28 12.73 6.79
C GLU A 51 -17.58 11.23 6.97
N VAL A 52 -16.58 10.38 6.69
CA VAL A 52 -16.71 8.93 6.81
C VAL A 52 -16.89 8.51 8.27
N PRO A 53 -17.83 7.63 8.60
CA PRO A 53 -18.02 7.10 9.94
C PRO A 53 -16.73 6.49 10.51
N ARG A 54 -16.47 6.73 11.80
CA ARG A 54 -15.25 6.25 12.48
C ARG A 54 -15.09 4.73 12.45
N GLU A 55 -16.22 4.02 12.41
CA GLU A 55 -16.27 2.57 12.32
C GLU A 55 -15.60 2.06 11.03
N LEU A 56 -15.76 2.77 9.93
CA LEU A 56 -15.21 2.39 8.63
C LEU A 56 -13.69 2.57 8.60
N VAL A 57 -13.20 3.64 9.22
CA VAL A 57 -11.75 3.85 9.41
C VAL A 57 -11.16 2.76 10.31
N GLY A 58 -11.89 2.38 11.38
CA GLY A 58 -11.51 1.27 12.25
C GLY A 58 -11.35 -0.05 11.50
N ILE A 59 -12.28 -0.37 10.60
CA ILE A 59 -12.22 -1.59 9.76
C ILE A 59 -11.00 -1.54 8.84
N GLN A 60 -10.68 -0.41 8.22
CA GLN A 60 -9.51 -0.27 7.36
C GLN A 60 -8.19 -0.44 8.10
N ILE A 61 -8.09 0.12 9.31
CA ILE A 61 -6.91 -0.06 10.17
C ILE A 61 -6.78 -1.52 10.59
N LEU A 62 -7.89 -2.16 10.95
CA LEU A 62 -7.92 -3.58 11.32
C LEU A 62 -7.52 -4.48 10.15
N ASP A 63 -8.05 -4.22 8.94
CA ASP A 63 -7.68 -4.92 7.71
C ASP A 63 -6.17 -4.83 7.45
N SER A 64 -5.61 -3.63 7.50
CA SER A 64 -4.16 -3.41 7.35
C SER A 64 -3.33 -4.15 8.40
N ALA A 65 -3.79 -4.18 9.65
CA ALA A 65 -3.12 -4.89 10.73
C ALA A 65 -3.16 -6.41 10.55
N LEU A 66 -4.33 -6.96 10.19
CA LEU A 66 -4.52 -8.39 9.92
C LEU A 66 -3.66 -8.86 8.74
N LEU A 67 -3.66 -8.11 7.64
CA LEU A 67 -2.85 -8.40 6.47
C LEU A 67 -1.35 -8.37 6.81
N THR A 68 -0.92 -7.37 7.58
CA THR A 68 0.48 -7.28 8.03
C THR A 68 0.87 -8.48 8.89
N LEU A 69 0.01 -8.88 9.83
CA LEU A 69 0.22 -10.06 10.67
C LEU A 69 0.32 -11.33 9.84
N LEU A 70 -0.59 -11.51 8.88
CA LEU A 70 -0.62 -12.67 7.98
C LEU A 70 0.67 -12.77 7.17
N PHE A 71 1.13 -11.67 6.57
CA PHE A 71 2.40 -11.63 5.84
C PHE A 71 3.62 -11.80 6.74
N TYR A 72 3.58 -11.28 7.96
CA TYR A 72 4.64 -11.48 8.93
C TYR A 72 4.78 -12.95 9.31
N LEU A 73 3.67 -13.65 9.59
CA LEU A 73 3.67 -15.07 9.90
C LEU A 73 4.14 -15.92 8.71
N ALA A 74 3.68 -15.59 7.51
CA ALA A 74 4.12 -16.23 6.28
C ALA A 74 5.61 -16.03 6.02
N GLY A 75 6.09 -14.79 6.13
CA GLY A 75 7.50 -14.45 5.96
C GLY A 75 8.40 -15.12 7.00
N ARG A 76 7.95 -15.23 8.26
CA ARG A 76 8.67 -15.93 9.31
C ARG A 76 8.80 -17.43 9.01
N ARG A 77 7.72 -18.09 8.55
CA ARG A 77 7.77 -19.50 8.13
C ARG A 77 8.68 -19.70 6.92
N ALA A 78 8.62 -18.78 5.96
CA ALA A 78 9.46 -18.83 4.79
C ALA A 78 10.97 -18.70 5.11
N GLN A 79 11.33 -17.89 6.12
CA GLN A 79 12.71 -17.72 6.57
C GLN A 79 13.31 -18.95 7.25
N THR A 80 12.51 -19.74 7.95
CA THR A 80 13.00 -20.96 8.64
C THR A 80 13.45 -22.02 7.65
N ASN A 81 12.85 -22.06 6.45
CA ASN A 81 13.11 -23.11 5.47
C ASN A 81 14.17 -22.70 4.43
N ILE A 82 14.17 -21.44 3.95
CA ILE A 82 15.17 -20.97 2.96
C ILE A 82 15.44 -19.46 3.14
N PRO A 83 16.54 -19.06 3.82
CA PRO A 83 16.83 -17.66 4.12
C PRO A 83 17.08 -16.75 2.90
N ARG A 84 17.38 -17.31 1.72
CA ARG A 84 17.85 -16.56 0.53
C ARG A 84 16.77 -16.10 -0.44
N THR A 85 15.57 -16.67 -0.40
CA THR A 85 14.54 -16.38 -1.42
C THR A 85 13.75 -15.10 -1.15
N LEU A 86 13.65 -14.67 0.12
CA LEU A 86 12.92 -13.44 0.48
C LEU A 86 13.73 -12.18 0.18
N ASN A 87 15.06 -12.26 0.22
CA ASN A 87 15.98 -11.16 -0.09
C ASN A 87 16.57 -11.29 -1.49
N ALA A 88 15.75 -11.64 -2.49
CA ALA A 88 16.19 -11.67 -3.88
C ALA A 88 16.76 -10.27 -4.25
N ARG A 89 18.02 -10.25 -4.73
CA ARG A 89 18.68 -9.00 -5.13
C ARG A 89 17.75 -8.20 -6.06
N PRO A 90 17.55 -6.93 -5.76
CA PRO A 90 16.69 -6.08 -6.56
C PRO A 90 17.20 -5.99 -8.00
N VAL A 91 16.27 -6.01 -8.96
CA VAL A 91 16.60 -5.85 -10.38
C VAL A 91 17.17 -4.46 -10.65
N ILE A 92 16.74 -3.49 -9.87
CA ILE A 92 17.02 -2.07 -10.09
C ILE A 92 17.59 -1.46 -8.81
N HIS A 93 18.60 -0.60 -8.98
CA HIS A 93 19.27 0.09 -7.88
C HIS A 93 18.29 0.97 -7.08
N TRP A 94 18.45 1.05 -5.75
CA TRP A 94 17.56 1.77 -4.84
C TRP A 94 17.33 3.24 -5.23
N ARG A 95 18.36 3.92 -5.76
CA ARG A 95 18.27 5.32 -6.23
C ARG A 95 17.25 5.48 -7.35
N PHE A 96 17.21 4.54 -8.29
CA PHE A 96 16.25 4.57 -9.38
C PHE A 96 14.82 4.35 -8.87
N ARG A 97 14.63 3.52 -7.86
CA ARG A 97 13.30 3.30 -7.26
C ARG A 97 12.77 4.55 -6.57
N ILE A 98 13.64 5.29 -5.85
CA ILE A 98 13.25 6.57 -5.25
C ILE A 98 12.90 7.59 -6.34
N LEU A 99 13.71 7.68 -7.39
CA LEU A 99 13.43 8.58 -8.52
C LEU A 99 12.10 8.23 -9.19
N ALA A 100 11.82 6.94 -9.40
CA ALA A 100 10.55 6.47 -9.97
C ALA A 100 9.35 6.80 -9.05
N ALA A 101 9.49 6.64 -7.73
CA ALA A 101 8.46 7.02 -6.77
C ALA A 101 8.16 8.54 -6.82
N LEU A 102 9.22 9.37 -6.88
CA LEU A 102 9.08 10.82 -7.00
C LEU A 102 8.41 11.22 -8.32
N PHE A 103 8.79 10.57 -9.41
CA PHE A 103 8.19 10.78 -10.72
C PHE A 103 6.71 10.40 -10.73
N LEU A 104 6.36 9.24 -10.14
CA LEU A 104 4.97 8.82 -9.99
C LEU A 104 4.15 9.79 -9.14
N TYR A 105 4.72 10.30 -8.05
CA TYR A 105 4.06 11.33 -7.24
C TYR A 105 3.78 12.60 -8.05
N THR A 106 4.73 13.03 -8.87
CA THR A 106 4.55 14.21 -9.73
C THR A 106 3.44 13.98 -10.76
N ILE A 107 3.41 12.79 -11.39
CA ILE A 107 2.33 12.40 -12.32
C ILE A 107 0.98 12.35 -11.59
N ALA A 108 0.92 11.73 -10.42
CA ALA A 108 -0.29 11.62 -9.63
C ALA A 108 -0.86 13.00 -9.27
N ARG A 109 0.00 13.94 -8.90
CA ARG A 109 -0.38 15.32 -8.63
C ARG A 109 -0.92 16.03 -9.88
N MET A 110 -0.28 15.83 -11.02
CA MET A 110 -0.77 16.39 -12.30
C MET A 110 -2.11 15.76 -12.70
N MET A 111 -2.27 14.45 -12.51
CA MET A 111 -3.53 13.75 -12.80
C MET A 111 -4.66 14.22 -11.89
N ALA A 112 -4.41 14.40 -10.60
CA ALA A 112 -5.40 14.93 -9.66
C ALA A 112 -5.91 16.33 -10.02
N ILE A 113 -5.06 17.16 -10.63
CA ILE A 113 -5.44 18.51 -11.11
C ILE A 113 -6.18 18.42 -12.44
N ARG A 114 -5.74 17.56 -13.37
CA ARG A 114 -6.33 17.45 -14.71
C ARG A 114 -7.63 16.67 -14.77
N PHE A 115 -7.76 15.67 -13.90
CA PHE A 115 -8.92 14.77 -13.83
C PHE A 115 -9.49 14.76 -12.41
N PRO A 116 -10.04 15.90 -11.93
CA PRO A 116 -10.67 15.94 -10.62
C PRO A 116 -11.93 15.09 -10.66
N LEU A 117 -12.02 14.12 -9.75
CA LEU A 117 -13.27 13.44 -9.51
C LEU A 117 -14.18 14.37 -8.69
N PRO A 118 -15.41 14.63 -9.12
CA PRO A 118 -16.28 15.65 -8.50
C PRO A 118 -16.63 15.38 -7.03
N ILE A 119 -16.39 14.17 -6.55
CA ILE A 119 -16.80 13.71 -5.22
C ILE A 119 -15.59 13.53 -4.29
N ALA A 120 -14.38 13.38 -4.83
CA ALA A 120 -13.17 13.14 -4.03
C ALA A 120 -12.35 14.42 -3.85
N SER A 121 -11.90 14.66 -2.61
CA SER A 121 -11.02 15.81 -2.33
C SER A 121 -9.66 15.66 -3.06
N PRO A 122 -9.05 16.77 -3.55
CA PRO A 122 -7.76 16.72 -4.25
C PRO A 122 -6.67 15.97 -3.48
N PRO A 123 -6.53 16.12 -2.13
CA PRO A 123 -5.59 15.34 -1.33
C PRO A 123 -5.75 13.84 -1.48
N LEU A 124 -6.98 13.32 -1.43
CA LEU A 124 -7.27 11.90 -1.56
C LEU A 124 -6.92 11.37 -2.95
N LEU A 125 -7.20 12.15 -4.00
CA LEU A 125 -6.86 11.76 -5.37
C LEU A 125 -5.34 11.64 -5.57
N ILE A 126 -4.56 12.56 -5.00
CA ILE A 126 -3.10 12.48 -5.06
C ILE A 126 -2.60 11.19 -4.43
N VAL A 127 -3.08 10.87 -3.23
CA VAL A 127 -2.70 9.63 -2.53
C VAL A 127 -3.16 8.40 -3.32
N THR A 128 -4.39 8.37 -3.78
CA THR A 128 -4.95 7.27 -4.58
C THR A 128 -4.09 6.98 -5.81
N TYR A 129 -3.84 7.98 -6.66
CA TYR A 129 -3.05 7.79 -7.87
C TYR A 129 -1.61 7.41 -7.57
N THR A 130 -1.03 7.98 -6.50
CA THR A 130 0.33 7.63 -6.08
C THR A 130 0.42 6.19 -5.61
N LEU A 131 -0.52 5.72 -4.77
CA LEU A 131 -0.53 4.35 -4.25
C LEU A 131 -0.79 3.33 -5.36
N ILE A 132 -1.69 3.62 -6.30
CA ILE A 132 -1.93 2.77 -7.47
C ILE A 132 -0.65 2.68 -8.32
N GLY A 133 0.00 3.79 -8.62
CA GLY A 133 1.22 3.82 -9.40
C GLY A 133 2.40 3.11 -8.71
N ILE A 134 2.64 3.40 -7.43
CA ILE A 134 3.68 2.73 -6.63
C ILE A 134 3.38 1.23 -6.51
N GLY A 135 2.13 0.86 -6.24
CA GLY A 135 1.71 -0.54 -6.14
C GLY A 135 1.97 -1.32 -7.43
N LEU A 136 1.61 -0.74 -8.57
CA LEU A 136 1.88 -1.30 -9.89
C LEU A 136 3.40 -1.45 -10.13
N LEU A 137 4.18 -0.43 -9.77
CA LEU A 137 5.64 -0.45 -9.92
C LEU A 137 6.27 -1.54 -9.04
N ILE A 138 5.82 -1.69 -7.79
CA ILE A 138 6.28 -2.75 -6.89
C ILE A 138 5.93 -4.12 -7.49
N ALA A 139 4.69 -4.32 -7.95
CA ALA A 139 4.24 -5.59 -8.51
C ALA A 139 5.05 -6.00 -9.75
N THR A 140 5.35 -5.06 -10.64
CA THR A 140 6.07 -5.33 -11.90
C THR A 140 7.59 -5.50 -11.71
N LEU A 141 8.20 -4.75 -10.80
CA LEU A 141 9.66 -4.80 -10.58
C LEU A 141 10.10 -5.87 -9.59
N SER A 142 9.17 -6.49 -8.88
CA SER A 142 9.48 -7.45 -7.83
C SER A 142 9.67 -8.86 -8.37
N ARG A 143 10.75 -9.53 -7.96
CA ARG A 143 11.00 -10.95 -8.26
C ARG A 143 10.42 -11.90 -7.21
N SER A 144 10.19 -11.43 -6.00
CA SER A 144 9.60 -12.25 -4.94
C SER A 144 8.08 -12.14 -4.96
N PRO A 145 7.34 -13.27 -4.84
CA PRO A 145 5.88 -13.25 -4.81
C PRO A 145 5.34 -12.38 -3.67
N LEU A 146 6.00 -12.41 -2.51
CA LEU A 146 5.61 -11.64 -1.36
C LEU A 146 5.68 -10.13 -1.64
N LYS A 147 6.77 -9.64 -2.24
CA LYS A 147 6.92 -8.22 -2.57
C LYS A 147 5.97 -7.81 -3.70
N ALA A 148 5.80 -8.65 -4.72
CA ALA A 148 4.82 -8.40 -5.78
C ALA A 148 3.40 -8.33 -5.23
N GLY A 149 3.06 -9.23 -4.31
CA GLY A 149 1.77 -9.24 -3.63
C GLY A 149 1.51 -7.99 -2.80
N LEU A 150 2.51 -7.50 -2.06
CA LEU A 150 2.40 -6.22 -1.37
C LEU A 150 2.18 -5.05 -2.34
N GLY A 151 2.76 -5.11 -3.55
CA GLY A 151 2.48 -4.15 -4.61
C GLY A 151 1.00 -4.16 -5.03
N VAL A 152 0.43 -5.35 -5.25
CA VAL A 152 -1.00 -5.50 -5.58
C VAL A 152 -1.88 -4.97 -4.45
N LEU A 153 -1.58 -5.32 -3.19
CA LEU A 153 -2.33 -4.82 -2.04
C LEU A 153 -2.17 -3.29 -1.85
N THR A 154 -1.02 -2.72 -2.18
CA THR A 154 -0.83 -1.26 -2.19
C THR A 154 -1.74 -0.59 -3.23
N MET A 155 -1.84 -1.17 -4.42
CA MET A 155 -2.74 -0.70 -5.47
C MET A 155 -4.22 -0.80 -5.03
N LEU A 156 -4.62 -1.92 -4.43
CA LEU A 156 -5.97 -2.12 -3.89
C LEU A 156 -6.27 -1.13 -2.76
N ASN A 157 -5.31 -0.85 -1.87
CA ASN A 157 -5.46 0.15 -0.82
C ASN A 157 -5.68 1.56 -1.38
N GLY A 158 -4.93 1.95 -2.43
CA GLY A 158 -5.18 3.21 -3.14
C GLY A 158 -6.59 3.29 -3.74
N TYR A 159 -7.05 2.22 -4.38
CA TYR A 159 -8.41 2.11 -4.91
C TYR A 159 -9.46 2.20 -3.80
N GLN A 160 -9.26 1.49 -2.68
CA GLN A 160 -10.16 1.48 -1.55
C GLN A 160 -10.34 2.87 -0.94
N ILE A 161 -9.26 3.65 -0.76
CA ILE A 161 -9.33 5.02 -0.28
C ILE A 161 -10.20 5.89 -1.19
N SER A 162 -10.05 5.76 -2.51
CA SER A 162 -10.86 6.51 -3.48
C SER A 162 -12.32 6.09 -3.44
N TYR A 163 -12.59 4.78 -3.36
CA TYR A 163 -13.96 4.25 -3.33
C TYR A 163 -14.72 4.70 -2.08
N LEU A 164 -14.07 4.64 -0.91
CA LEU A 164 -14.64 5.03 0.36
C LEU A 164 -14.95 6.54 0.46
N SER A 165 -14.28 7.35 -0.33
CA SER A 165 -14.60 8.78 -0.41
C SER A 165 -15.93 9.06 -1.15
N VAL A 166 -16.43 8.07 -1.91
CA VAL A 166 -17.63 8.20 -2.75
C VAL A 166 -18.83 7.47 -2.13
N GLN A 167 -18.59 6.37 -1.43
CA GLN A 167 -19.66 5.48 -0.97
C GLN A 167 -19.41 4.97 0.45
N ASP A 168 -20.26 5.40 1.38
CA ASP A 168 -20.23 5.04 2.81
C ASP A 168 -20.99 3.75 3.09
N SER A 169 -20.75 2.69 2.31
CA SER A 169 -21.43 1.41 2.50
C SER A 169 -20.57 0.44 3.31
N LEU A 170 -21.05 0.06 4.48
CA LEU A 170 -20.41 -0.91 5.37
C LEU A 170 -20.26 -2.28 4.68
N LEU A 171 -21.21 -2.66 3.84
CA LEU A 171 -21.17 -3.88 3.04
C LEU A 171 -20.03 -3.82 2.00
N ALA A 172 -19.86 -2.69 1.33
CA ALA A 172 -18.81 -2.53 0.32
C ALA A 172 -17.42 -2.61 0.95
N ILE A 173 -17.23 -2.02 2.14
CA ILE A 173 -15.96 -2.09 2.88
C ILE A 173 -15.67 -3.51 3.33
N GLY A 174 -16.67 -4.22 3.87
CA GLY A 174 -16.54 -5.62 4.26
C GLY A 174 -16.16 -6.50 3.07
N LEU A 175 -16.76 -6.27 1.91
CA LEU A 175 -16.43 -6.98 0.67
C LEU A 175 -14.97 -6.70 0.21
N MET A 176 -14.54 -5.44 0.29
CA MET A 176 -13.17 -5.07 -0.06
C MET A 176 -12.15 -5.66 0.89
N ALA A 177 -12.40 -5.62 2.20
CA ALA A 177 -11.55 -6.27 3.19
C ALA A 177 -11.48 -7.79 2.96
N GLY A 178 -12.61 -8.42 2.64
CA GLY A 178 -12.66 -9.84 2.25
C GLY A 178 -11.84 -10.13 0.99
N MET A 179 -11.91 -9.26 -0.02
CA MET A 179 -11.11 -9.39 -1.24
C MET A 179 -9.61 -9.21 -0.96
N ASN A 180 -9.23 -8.25 -0.13
CA ASN A 180 -7.85 -8.06 0.31
C ASN A 180 -7.30 -9.30 1.01
N LEU A 181 -8.09 -9.90 1.91
CA LEU A 181 -7.72 -11.14 2.60
C LEU A 181 -7.55 -12.31 1.62
N LEU A 182 -8.46 -12.48 0.66
CA LEU A 182 -8.35 -13.54 -0.36
C LEU A 182 -7.08 -13.37 -1.19
N VAL A 183 -6.79 -12.16 -1.64
CA VAL A 183 -5.55 -11.84 -2.37
C VAL A 183 -4.33 -12.15 -1.52
N ALA A 184 -4.34 -11.76 -0.23
CA ALA A 184 -3.25 -12.04 0.67
C ALA A 184 -3.04 -13.54 0.91
N PHE A 185 -4.11 -14.33 1.08
CA PHE A 185 -4.02 -15.79 1.18
C PHE A 185 -3.42 -16.41 -0.08
N LEU A 186 -3.84 -15.95 -1.25
CA LEU A 186 -3.28 -16.42 -2.53
C LEU A 186 -1.78 -16.16 -2.63
N ILE A 187 -1.34 -14.94 -2.23
CA ILE A 187 0.07 -14.56 -2.25
C ILE A 187 0.88 -15.42 -1.27
N VAL A 188 0.35 -15.68 -0.07
CA VAL A 188 0.98 -16.54 0.93
C VAL A 188 1.09 -17.96 0.40
N ALA A 189 0.02 -18.52 -0.18
CA ALA A 189 0.03 -19.84 -0.79
C ALA A 189 1.08 -19.95 -1.90
N LEU A 190 1.13 -18.99 -2.83
CA LEU A 190 2.13 -18.93 -3.89
C LEU A 190 3.57 -18.83 -3.35
N THR A 191 3.76 -18.10 -2.25
CA THR A 191 5.07 -17.96 -1.62
C THR A 191 5.53 -19.29 -1.01
N LEU A 192 4.63 -20.05 -0.39
CA LEU A 192 4.93 -21.35 0.22
C LEU A 192 5.16 -22.44 -0.84
N VAL A 193 4.29 -22.53 -1.86
CA VAL A 193 4.43 -23.50 -2.97
C VAL A 193 5.74 -23.31 -3.73
N ARG A 194 6.12 -22.07 -4.01
CA ARG A 194 7.39 -21.79 -4.69
C ARG A 194 8.61 -22.24 -3.88
N GLN A 195 8.51 -22.29 -2.56
CA GLN A 195 9.59 -22.78 -1.70
C GLN A 195 9.73 -24.29 -1.78
N GLU A 196 8.62 -25.03 -1.82
CA GLU A 196 8.64 -26.50 -1.95
C GLU A 196 9.24 -26.95 -3.29
N VAL A 197 8.97 -26.22 -4.37
CA VAL A 197 9.52 -26.53 -5.70
C VAL A 197 11.01 -26.20 -5.83
N SER A 198 11.54 -25.31 -5.00
CA SER A 198 12.96 -24.88 -5.02
C SER A 198 13.85 -25.58 -3.99
N ALA A 199 13.28 -26.45 -3.14
CA ALA A 199 13.98 -27.27 -2.16
C ALA A 199 14.32 -28.64 -2.70
#